data_5475490ebf6f5440d45a4ee27bd5a0fa
#
_entry.id   5475490ebf6f5440d45a4ee27bd5a0fa
#
_cell.length_a   1.000
_cell.length_b   1.000
_cell.length_c   1.000
_cell.angle_alpha   90.00
_cell.angle_beta   90.00
_cell.angle_gamma   90.00
#
_symmetry.space_group_name_H-M   'P 1'
#
loop_
_entity.id
_entity.type
_entity.pdbx_description
1 polymer ?
#
loop_
_entity_poly.entity_id
_entity_poly.type
_entity_poly.pdbx_seq_one_letter_code
_entity_poly.pdbx_strand_id
1 'polypeptide(L)'
;DFCLSRGLGDVYKRQIKMSKVAFIFPGQGAQYVGMAKDFYDKYDECKAIIDEADECMDFDLKKILFEENDLINKTEYTQAAMLAAECCILKAVEMKGIKADITAGLSLGEYAALVAARAISFSDAMKLVRKRGIYMEKEVPAGKGGMAAVIGLDSKIIDDTCEKITKESGKSVAAANYNCPGQIVISGYKESVEAAVEPLKEAGAKLVSILNVSGPFHSQMLKGAGEKLGVELENVEFNDPEIPYLNNVAAEIVTTKDSIKETLERQVYSPVRWEQCVNKMIEEGVDLFYEIGPGKTLAGFMKRIDRSKKVITINTVEDLEGVN
;
A
#
# COMPACT_ATOMS: atom_id res chain seq x y z
N ASP A 1 22.02 37.93 45.51
CA ASP A 1 20.69 37.48 45.09
C ASP A 1 20.47 37.70 43.59
N PHE A 2 21.22 37.02 42.76
CA PHE A 2 21.02 37.06 41.31
C PHE A 2 21.50 35.72 40.69
N CYS A 3 20.88 34.61 41.03
CA CYS A 3 21.24 33.33 40.39
C CYS A 3 20.15 32.23 40.53
N LEU A 4 18.86 32.55 40.29
CA LEU A 4 17.79 31.55 40.34
C LEU A 4 16.69 31.71 39.28
N SER A 5 16.97 32.35 38.11
CA SER A 5 15.91 32.50 37.10
C SER A 5 16.24 31.92 35.70
N ARG A 6 17.36 31.18 35.53
CA ARG A 6 17.71 30.55 34.23
C ARG A 6 17.36 29.09 34.08
N GLY A 7 16.90 28.43 35.14
CA GLY A 7 16.60 26.97 35.12
C GLY A 7 15.16 26.60 34.80
N LEU A 8 14.19 27.53 34.90
CA LEU A 8 12.78 27.22 34.69
C LEU A 8 12.27 27.49 33.27
N GLY A 9 13.04 28.17 32.43
CA GLY A 9 12.70 28.42 31.03
C GLY A 9 12.93 27.25 30.09
N ASP A 10 13.89 26.38 30.38
CA ASP A 10 14.26 25.25 29.51
C ASP A 10 13.45 23.97 29.80
N VAL A 11 12.84 23.88 30.97
CA VAL A 11 11.97 22.75 31.34
C VAL A 11 10.57 22.91 30.73
N TYR A 12 10.10 24.14 30.49
CA TYR A 12 8.80 24.40 29.86
C TYR A 12 8.84 24.41 28.32
N LYS A 13 10.03 24.37 27.70
CA LYS A 13 10.20 24.19 26.24
C LYS A 13 10.39 22.75 25.79
N ARG A 14 10.14 21.75 26.60
CA ARG A 14 9.67 20.49 26.07
C ARG A 14 8.24 20.71 25.60
N GLN A 15 8.11 21.30 24.40
CA GLN A 15 6.89 21.17 23.62
C GLN A 15 6.42 19.72 23.82
N ILE A 16 5.22 19.53 24.34
CA ILE A 16 4.47 18.29 24.23
C ILE A 16 4.37 18.12 22.72
N LYS A 17 5.31 17.35 22.14
CA LYS A 17 5.24 16.96 20.73
C LYS A 17 4.00 16.10 20.67
N MET A 18 2.88 16.70 20.25
CA MET A 18 1.66 15.93 20.07
C MET A 18 2.00 14.79 19.14
N SER A 19 1.75 13.59 19.60
CA SER A 19 1.99 12.37 18.82
C SER A 19 1.20 12.47 17.52
N LYS A 20 1.91 12.45 16.39
CA LYS A 20 1.26 12.45 15.07
C LYS A 20 0.68 11.08 14.79
N VAL A 21 -0.43 11.07 14.10
CA VAL A 21 -1.19 9.90 13.70
C VAL A 21 -1.07 9.68 12.20
N ALA A 22 -0.78 8.44 11.79
CA ALA A 22 -0.84 8.05 10.39
C ALA A 22 -1.98 7.08 10.12
N PHE A 23 -2.66 7.24 8.99
CA PHE A 23 -3.49 6.20 8.40
C PHE A 23 -2.68 5.46 7.36
N ILE A 24 -2.67 4.13 7.46
CA ILE A 24 -1.97 3.25 6.52
C ILE A 24 -2.94 2.20 5.97
N PHE A 25 -2.83 1.96 4.66
CA PHE A 25 -3.75 1.09 3.92
C PHE A 25 -3.00 -0.09 3.32
N PRO A 26 -3.47 -1.35 3.54
CA PRO A 26 -2.83 -2.54 3.00
C PRO A 26 -2.92 -2.59 1.47
N GLY A 27 -2.15 -3.47 0.86
CA GLY A 27 -2.21 -3.74 -0.57
C GLY A 27 -2.86 -5.08 -0.89
N GLN A 28 -2.87 -5.42 -2.18
CA GLN A 28 -3.31 -6.73 -2.67
C GLN A 28 -2.58 -7.87 -1.93
N GLY A 29 -3.31 -8.92 -1.60
CA GLY A 29 -2.85 -10.07 -0.81
C GLY A 29 -3.49 -10.16 0.57
N ALA A 30 -4.16 -9.08 1.03
CA ALA A 30 -4.89 -9.04 2.29
C ALA A 30 -6.40 -9.34 2.14
N GLN A 31 -6.91 -9.43 0.91
CA GLN A 31 -8.33 -9.63 0.61
C GLN A 31 -8.87 -10.99 1.07
N TYR A 32 -10.13 -10.99 1.47
CA TYR A 32 -10.92 -12.20 1.75
C TYR A 32 -12.41 -11.93 1.54
N VAL A 33 -13.19 -12.97 1.26
CA VAL A 33 -14.64 -12.87 1.14
C VAL A 33 -15.24 -12.50 2.49
N GLY A 34 -16.09 -11.48 2.53
CA GLY A 34 -16.69 -10.94 3.75
C GLY A 34 -15.94 -9.76 4.36
N MET A 35 -14.81 -9.30 3.80
CA MET A 35 -14.14 -8.09 4.28
C MET A 35 -15.08 -6.88 4.25
N ALA A 36 -15.08 -6.07 5.32
CA ALA A 36 -15.96 -4.93 5.57
C ALA A 36 -17.47 -5.23 5.65
N LYS A 37 -17.89 -6.52 5.66
CA LYS A 37 -19.30 -6.89 5.71
C LYS A 37 -19.99 -6.42 6.99
N ASP A 38 -19.33 -6.53 8.11
CA ASP A 38 -19.84 -6.10 9.43
C ASP A 38 -20.03 -4.58 9.51
N PHE A 39 -19.16 -3.80 8.87
CA PHE A 39 -19.33 -2.35 8.71
C PHE A 39 -20.51 -2.01 7.79
N TYR A 40 -20.62 -2.70 6.66
CA TYR A 40 -21.74 -2.58 5.72
C TYR A 40 -23.08 -2.86 6.39
N ASP A 41 -23.14 -3.90 7.22
CA ASP A 41 -24.38 -4.31 7.90
C ASP A 41 -24.75 -3.39 9.08
N LYS A 42 -23.76 -2.71 9.69
CA LYS A 42 -23.95 -1.94 10.93
C LYS A 42 -24.18 -0.45 10.70
N TYR A 43 -23.52 0.16 9.71
CA TYR A 43 -23.51 1.61 9.51
C TYR A 43 -24.04 1.97 8.13
N ASP A 44 -25.11 2.79 8.09
CA ASP A 44 -25.72 3.23 6.81
C ASP A 44 -24.74 4.01 5.93
N GLU A 45 -23.82 4.78 6.53
CA GLU A 45 -22.79 5.53 5.81
C GLU A 45 -21.75 4.58 5.17
N CYS A 46 -21.40 3.49 5.83
CA CYS A 46 -20.51 2.46 5.28
C CYS A 46 -21.19 1.68 4.17
N LYS A 47 -22.47 1.40 4.33
CA LYS A 47 -23.31 0.81 3.28
C LYS A 47 -23.34 1.68 2.04
N ALA A 48 -23.52 2.99 2.18
CA ALA A 48 -23.52 3.94 1.07
C ALA A 48 -22.19 3.92 0.29
N ILE A 49 -21.03 3.77 0.96
CA ILE A 49 -19.73 3.64 0.30
C ILE A 49 -19.66 2.37 -0.57
N ILE A 50 -20.11 1.23 -0.07
CA ILE A 50 -20.10 -0.02 -0.86
C ILE A 50 -21.12 0.06 -2.01
N ASP A 51 -22.27 0.67 -1.79
CA ASP A 51 -23.29 0.86 -2.83
C ASP A 51 -22.77 1.78 -3.97
N GLU A 52 -22.11 2.89 -3.62
CA GLU A 52 -21.43 3.78 -4.59
C GLU A 52 -20.31 3.04 -5.33
N ALA A 53 -19.52 2.24 -4.63
CA ALA A 53 -18.46 1.44 -5.26
C ALA A 53 -19.03 0.45 -6.29
N ASP A 54 -20.12 -0.23 -5.96
CA ASP A 54 -20.81 -1.18 -6.83
C ASP A 54 -21.34 -0.48 -8.11
N GLU A 55 -21.92 0.72 -7.97
CA GLU A 55 -22.38 1.53 -9.10
C GLU A 55 -21.24 1.97 -10.04
N CYS A 56 -20.01 2.09 -9.54
CA CYS A 56 -18.84 2.43 -10.34
C CYS A 56 -18.30 1.26 -11.17
N MET A 57 -18.74 0.02 -10.91
CA MET A 57 -18.17 -1.18 -11.52
C MET A 57 -19.02 -1.68 -12.69
N ASP A 58 -18.36 -2.42 -13.59
CA ASP A 58 -18.96 -3.17 -14.71
C ASP A 58 -19.32 -4.62 -14.32
N PHE A 59 -19.32 -4.92 -13.02
CA PHE A 59 -19.66 -6.22 -12.44
C PHE A 59 -20.29 -6.02 -11.06
N ASP A 60 -20.92 -7.06 -10.51
CA ASP A 60 -21.52 -7.07 -9.17
C ASP A 60 -20.43 -7.15 -8.10
N LEU A 61 -20.01 -5.98 -7.60
CA LEU A 61 -18.95 -5.86 -6.60
C LEU A 61 -19.40 -6.45 -5.24
N LYS A 62 -20.67 -6.26 -4.87
CA LYS A 62 -21.19 -6.81 -3.60
C LYS A 62 -21.14 -8.33 -3.60
N LYS A 63 -21.41 -8.95 -4.73
CA LYS A 63 -21.28 -10.38 -4.89
C LYS A 63 -19.83 -10.84 -4.72
N ILE A 64 -18.88 -10.12 -5.33
CA ILE A 64 -17.43 -10.41 -5.16
C ILE A 64 -17.01 -10.26 -3.69
N LEU A 65 -17.49 -9.23 -3.01
CA LEU A 65 -17.12 -8.94 -1.64
C LEU A 65 -17.72 -9.93 -0.62
N PHE A 66 -18.97 -10.36 -0.81
CA PHE A 66 -19.77 -10.95 0.26
C PHE A 66 -20.22 -12.39 0.01
N GLU A 67 -20.07 -12.91 -1.22
CA GLU A 67 -20.39 -14.30 -1.54
C GLU A 67 -19.13 -15.08 -1.89
N GLU A 68 -19.10 -16.38 -1.56
CA GLU A 68 -17.97 -17.27 -1.89
C GLU A 68 -17.69 -17.28 -3.39
N ASN A 69 -16.47 -16.93 -3.77
CA ASN A 69 -16.02 -16.90 -5.15
C ASN A 69 -14.49 -16.93 -5.26
N ASP A 70 -13.96 -17.31 -6.43
CA ASP A 70 -12.53 -17.26 -6.74
C ASP A 70 -12.10 -15.93 -7.41
N LEU A 71 -13.06 -15.10 -7.82
CA LEU A 71 -12.79 -13.87 -8.57
C LEU A 71 -12.12 -12.81 -7.69
N ILE A 72 -12.38 -12.82 -6.38
CA ILE A 72 -11.76 -11.90 -5.43
C ILE A 72 -10.21 -11.98 -5.45
N ASN A 73 -9.63 -13.09 -5.91
CA ASN A 73 -8.19 -13.30 -6.02
C ASN A 73 -7.62 -12.96 -7.42
N LYS A 74 -8.46 -12.58 -8.38
CA LYS A 74 -8.00 -12.05 -9.67
C LYS A 74 -7.77 -10.55 -9.56
N THR A 75 -6.59 -10.10 -9.96
CA THR A 75 -6.14 -8.70 -9.78
C THR A 75 -7.15 -7.68 -10.25
N GLU A 76 -7.80 -7.92 -11.39
CA GLU A 76 -8.80 -7.01 -11.95
C GLU A 76 -10.05 -6.81 -11.07
N TYR A 77 -10.39 -7.77 -10.19
CA TYR A 77 -11.46 -7.66 -9.20
C TYR A 77 -10.92 -7.32 -7.81
N THR A 78 -9.77 -7.89 -7.44
CA THR A 78 -9.15 -7.66 -6.12
C THR A 78 -8.96 -6.17 -5.84
N GLN A 79 -8.47 -5.41 -6.82
CA GLN A 79 -8.14 -4.00 -6.60
C GLN A 79 -9.37 -3.16 -6.29
N ALA A 80 -10.47 -3.35 -7.01
CA ALA A 80 -11.73 -2.67 -6.74
C ALA A 80 -12.33 -3.11 -5.39
N ALA A 81 -12.33 -4.41 -5.10
CA ALA A 81 -12.86 -4.96 -3.85
C ALA A 81 -12.11 -4.44 -2.62
N MET A 82 -10.77 -4.39 -2.70
CA MET A 82 -9.92 -3.87 -1.62
C MET A 82 -10.18 -2.39 -1.37
N LEU A 83 -10.14 -1.54 -2.41
CA LEU A 83 -10.36 -0.11 -2.24
C LEU A 83 -11.75 0.18 -1.66
N ALA A 84 -12.79 -0.52 -2.12
CA ALA A 84 -14.14 -0.38 -1.59
C ALA A 84 -14.19 -0.72 -0.09
N ALA A 85 -13.58 -1.84 0.31
CA ALA A 85 -13.52 -2.25 1.71
C ALA A 85 -12.70 -1.28 2.58
N GLU A 86 -11.55 -0.82 2.10
CA GLU A 86 -10.71 0.16 2.80
C GLU A 86 -11.43 1.49 3.01
N CYS A 87 -12.11 2.01 1.98
CA CYS A 87 -12.87 3.26 2.10
C CYS A 87 -14.13 3.11 2.95
N CYS A 88 -14.77 1.94 2.94
CA CYS A 88 -15.87 1.61 3.83
C CYS A 88 -15.43 1.66 5.31
N ILE A 89 -14.30 1.01 5.64
CA ILE A 89 -13.74 1.01 7.00
C ILE A 89 -13.24 2.41 7.38
N LEU A 90 -12.58 3.12 6.44
CA LEU A 90 -12.14 4.51 6.62
C LEU A 90 -13.33 5.41 7.02
N LYS A 91 -14.47 5.26 6.37
CA LYS A 91 -15.68 6.02 6.71
C LYS A 91 -16.09 5.83 8.16
N ALA A 92 -16.09 4.59 8.66
CA ALA A 92 -16.39 4.30 10.07
C ALA A 92 -15.34 4.91 11.03
N VAL A 93 -14.06 4.87 10.66
CA VAL A 93 -12.97 5.48 11.43
C VAL A 93 -13.17 7.01 11.53
N GLU A 94 -13.52 7.66 10.43
CA GLU A 94 -13.81 9.10 10.39
C GLU A 94 -15.06 9.46 11.22
N MET A 95 -16.12 8.65 11.16
CA MET A 95 -17.34 8.82 11.98
C MET A 95 -17.04 8.73 13.48
N LYS A 96 -16.07 7.92 13.87
CA LYS A 96 -15.58 7.86 15.26
C LYS A 96 -14.77 9.10 15.67
N GLY A 97 -14.46 10.00 14.72
CA GLY A 97 -13.71 11.23 14.98
C GLY A 97 -12.19 11.04 15.00
N ILE A 98 -11.69 9.88 14.58
CA ILE A 98 -10.25 9.62 14.48
C ILE A 98 -9.72 10.34 13.24
N LYS A 99 -8.62 11.08 13.38
CA LYS A 99 -8.00 11.87 12.31
C LYS A 99 -6.54 11.50 12.14
N ALA A 100 -6.05 11.62 10.91
CA ALA A 100 -4.64 11.45 10.60
C ALA A 100 -3.97 12.80 10.32
N ASP A 101 -2.68 12.88 10.61
CA ASP A 101 -1.79 13.97 10.22
C ASP A 101 -1.07 13.68 8.91
N ILE A 102 -1.01 12.40 8.53
CA ILE A 102 -0.36 11.91 7.31
C ILE A 102 -0.96 10.57 6.93
N THR A 103 -0.93 10.23 5.64
CA THR A 103 -1.46 8.96 5.15
C THR A 103 -0.51 8.30 4.15
N ALA A 104 -0.53 6.98 4.08
CA ALA A 104 0.20 6.18 3.12
C ALA A 104 -0.53 4.86 2.84
N GLY A 105 -0.26 4.26 1.70
CA GLY A 105 -0.79 2.94 1.37
C GLY A 105 0.22 2.12 0.59
N LEU A 106 0.18 0.81 0.74
CA LEU A 106 1.07 -0.11 0.05
C LEU A 106 0.49 -0.44 -1.32
N SER A 107 1.13 -0.02 -2.41
CA SER A 107 0.73 -0.29 -3.79
C SER A 107 -0.72 0.15 -4.06
N LEU A 108 -1.67 -0.78 -4.08
CA LEU A 108 -3.11 -0.48 -4.20
C LEU A 108 -3.60 0.47 -3.10
N GLY A 109 -3.17 0.25 -1.87
CA GLY A 109 -3.55 1.08 -0.72
C GLY A 109 -3.19 2.57 -0.87
N GLU A 110 -2.28 2.94 -1.79
CA GLU A 110 -1.99 4.35 -2.09
C GLU A 110 -3.23 5.09 -2.62
N TYR A 111 -4.14 4.39 -3.30
CA TYR A 111 -5.41 4.99 -3.74
C TYR A 111 -6.35 5.27 -2.57
N ALA A 112 -6.42 4.38 -1.57
CA ALA A 112 -7.16 4.64 -0.34
C ALA A 112 -6.54 5.81 0.46
N ALA A 113 -5.20 5.90 0.48
CA ALA A 113 -4.49 7.01 1.10
C ALA A 113 -4.81 8.35 0.39
N LEU A 114 -4.89 8.38 -0.93
CA LEU A 114 -5.29 9.55 -1.70
C LEU A 114 -6.75 9.96 -1.46
N VAL A 115 -7.67 8.98 -1.32
CA VAL A 115 -9.06 9.24 -0.93
C VAL A 115 -9.13 9.81 0.49
N ALA A 116 -8.40 9.24 1.44
CA ALA A 116 -8.31 9.75 2.82
C ALA A 116 -7.73 11.17 2.87
N ALA A 117 -6.75 11.46 2.01
CA ALA A 117 -6.17 12.79 1.85
C ALA A 117 -7.05 13.78 1.08
N ARG A 118 -8.23 13.38 0.58
CA ARG A 118 -9.11 14.19 -0.28
C ARG A 118 -8.45 14.65 -1.59
N ALA A 119 -7.38 13.99 -2.01
CA ALA A 119 -6.66 14.30 -3.24
C ALA A 119 -7.39 13.79 -4.50
N ILE A 120 -8.23 12.77 -4.37
CA ILE A 120 -9.06 12.20 -5.42
C ILE A 120 -10.45 11.87 -4.89
N SER A 121 -11.47 11.93 -5.73
CA SER A 121 -12.81 11.46 -5.37
C SER A 121 -12.86 9.94 -5.24
N PHE A 122 -13.71 9.42 -4.36
CA PHE A 122 -13.83 7.97 -4.20
C PHE A 122 -14.26 7.27 -5.51
N SER A 123 -15.23 7.85 -6.22
CA SER A 123 -15.71 7.26 -7.47
C SER A 123 -14.65 7.24 -8.58
N ASP A 124 -13.80 8.27 -8.67
CA ASP A 124 -12.69 8.28 -9.64
C ASP A 124 -11.61 7.28 -9.25
N ALA A 125 -11.28 7.17 -7.96
CA ALA A 125 -10.35 6.16 -7.46
C ALA A 125 -10.85 4.75 -7.78
N MET A 126 -12.15 4.45 -7.57
CA MET A 126 -12.77 3.16 -7.92
C MET A 126 -12.60 2.82 -9.41
N LYS A 127 -12.90 3.77 -10.30
CA LYS A 127 -12.73 3.60 -11.74
C LYS A 127 -11.28 3.37 -12.15
N LEU A 128 -10.35 4.14 -11.55
CA LEU A 128 -8.92 3.99 -11.81
C LEU A 128 -8.38 2.62 -11.37
N VAL A 129 -8.69 2.16 -10.15
CA VAL A 129 -8.19 0.86 -9.67
C VAL A 129 -8.77 -0.31 -10.46
N ARG A 130 -10.01 -0.18 -10.97
CA ARG A 130 -10.58 -1.15 -11.91
C ARG A 130 -9.73 -1.25 -13.18
N LYS A 131 -9.42 -0.11 -13.80
CA LYS A 131 -8.56 -0.04 -14.98
C LYS A 131 -7.14 -0.53 -14.69
N ARG A 132 -6.56 -0.07 -13.58
CA ARG A 132 -5.24 -0.50 -13.11
C ARG A 132 -5.17 -2.03 -12.97
N GLY A 133 -6.14 -2.65 -12.31
CA GLY A 133 -6.19 -4.11 -12.16
C GLY A 133 -6.25 -4.84 -13.50
N ILE A 134 -7.09 -4.39 -14.42
CA ILE A 134 -7.20 -4.94 -15.78
C ILE A 134 -5.87 -4.82 -16.54
N TYR A 135 -5.24 -3.64 -16.53
CA TYR A 135 -4.00 -3.42 -17.27
C TYR A 135 -2.85 -4.25 -16.68
N MET A 136 -2.71 -4.28 -15.35
CA MET A 136 -1.66 -5.07 -14.69
C MET A 136 -1.83 -6.57 -14.93
N GLU A 137 -3.05 -7.09 -14.97
CA GLU A 137 -3.30 -8.52 -15.20
C GLU A 137 -3.07 -8.92 -16.66
N LYS A 138 -3.40 -8.03 -17.62
CA LYS A 138 -3.37 -8.36 -19.05
C LYS A 138 -2.07 -8.00 -19.77
N GLU A 139 -1.22 -7.14 -19.17
CA GLU A 139 -0.02 -6.65 -19.82
C GLU A 139 0.99 -7.74 -20.14
N VAL A 140 1.19 -8.68 -19.21
CA VAL A 140 2.14 -9.77 -19.37
C VAL A 140 1.38 -11.08 -19.50
N PRO A 141 1.59 -11.85 -20.58
CA PRO A 141 0.97 -13.15 -20.74
C PRO A 141 1.25 -14.08 -19.55
N ALA A 142 0.25 -14.85 -19.15
CA ALA A 142 0.36 -15.80 -18.05
C ALA A 142 1.60 -16.70 -18.20
N GLY A 143 2.34 -16.89 -17.13
CA GLY A 143 3.54 -17.71 -17.07
C GLY A 143 4.82 -17.07 -17.62
N LYS A 144 4.79 -15.82 -18.13
CA LYS A 144 5.97 -15.10 -18.58
C LYS A 144 6.65 -14.31 -17.46
N GLY A 145 5.88 -13.81 -16.52
CA GLY A 145 6.38 -13.10 -15.35
C GLY A 145 6.27 -13.93 -14.08
N GLY A 146 6.97 -13.51 -13.05
CA GLY A 146 6.96 -14.13 -11.73
C GLY A 146 7.42 -13.20 -10.64
N MET A 147 7.18 -13.60 -9.40
CA MET A 147 7.63 -12.90 -8.20
C MET A 147 8.13 -13.90 -7.17
N ALA A 148 9.07 -13.49 -6.32
CA ALA A 148 9.51 -14.29 -5.19
C ALA A 148 9.71 -13.41 -3.95
N ALA A 149 9.31 -13.92 -2.79
CA ALA A 149 9.61 -13.31 -1.51
C ALA A 149 11.00 -13.77 -1.02
N VAL A 150 11.84 -12.83 -0.65
CA VAL A 150 13.18 -13.05 -0.10
C VAL A 150 13.20 -12.60 1.35
N ILE A 151 13.54 -13.52 2.26
CA ILE A 151 13.51 -13.28 3.71
C ILE A 151 14.89 -13.42 4.31
N GLY A 152 15.27 -12.45 5.13
CA GLY A 152 16.46 -12.52 5.98
C GLY A 152 17.76 -12.14 5.27
N LEU A 153 17.68 -11.38 4.19
CA LEU A 153 18.84 -10.89 3.45
C LEU A 153 18.79 -9.36 3.31
N ASP A 154 19.96 -8.75 3.26
CA ASP A 154 20.12 -7.30 3.04
C ASP A 154 19.67 -6.90 1.63
N SER A 155 19.03 -5.71 1.51
CA SER A 155 18.48 -5.21 0.25
C SER A 155 19.55 -5.06 -0.82
N LYS A 156 20.73 -4.56 -0.46
CA LYS A 156 21.82 -4.35 -1.42
C LYS A 156 22.30 -5.67 -2.03
N ILE A 157 22.37 -6.75 -1.24
CA ILE A 157 22.76 -8.07 -1.77
C ILE A 157 21.70 -8.60 -2.74
N ILE A 158 20.41 -8.36 -2.45
CA ILE A 158 19.31 -8.74 -3.33
C ILE A 158 19.39 -7.96 -4.64
N ASP A 159 19.58 -6.64 -4.56
CA ASP A 159 19.65 -5.77 -5.72
C ASP A 159 20.86 -6.14 -6.60
N ASP A 160 22.05 -6.31 -6.02
CA ASP A 160 23.27 -6.71 -6.73
C ASP A 160 23.10 -8.09 -7.43
N THR A 161 22.44 -9.05 -6.76
CA THR A 161 22.14 -10.38 -7.31
C THR A 161 21.18 -10.30 -8.49
N CYS A 162 20.09 -9.54 -8.36
CA CYS A 162 19.12 -9.33 -9.43
C CYS A 162 19.74 -8.62 -10.64
N GLU A 163 20.58 -7.60 -10.40
CA GLU A 163 21.28 -6.89 -11.46
C GLU A 163 22.22 -7.82 -12.24
N LYS A 164 22.98 -8.67 -11.54
CA LYS A 164 23.86 -9.67 -12.15
C LYS A 164 23.07 -10.61 -13.06
N ILE A 165 21.98 -11.21 -12.55
CA ILE A 165 21.15 -12.13 -13.31
C ILE A 165 20.53 -11.44 -14.53
N THR A 166 20.07 -10.20 -14.38
CA THR A 166 19.53 -9.40 -15.49
C THR A 166 20.57 -9.19 -16.59
N LYS A 167 21.82 -8.86 -16.22
CA LYS A 167 22.92 -8.67 -17.17
C LYS A 167 23.30 -9.98 -17.89
N GLU A 168 23.34 -11.08 -17.17
CA GLU A 168 23.73 -12.39 -17.71
C GLU A 168 22.66 -13.00 -18.62
N SER A 169 21.37 -12.83 -18.27
CA SER A 169 20.26 -13.44 -19.01
C SER A 169 19.66 -12.54 -20.10
N GLY A 170 19.88 -11.22 -20.02
CA GLY A 170 19.16 -10.24 -20.83
C GLY A 170 17.68 -10.09 -20.49
N LYS A 171 17.19 -10.74 -19.40
CA LYS A 171 15.81 -10.73 -18.92
C LYS A 171 15.75 -10.13 -17.53
N SER A 172 14.96 -9.07 -17.36
CA SER A 172 14.94 -8.30 -16.12
C SER A 172 14.37 -9.07 -14.94
N VAL A 173 15.03 -8.95 -13.80
CA VAL A 173 14.51 -9.23 -12.45
C VAL A 173 15.06 -8.15 -11.52
N ALA A 174 14.21 -7.64 -10.62
CA ALA A 174 14.58 -6.58 -9.69
C ALA A 174 13.73 -6.64 -8.43
N ALA A 175 14.12 -5.92 -7.37
CA ALA A 175 13.25 -5.69 -6.24
C ALA A 175 11.99 -4.94 -6.66
N ALA A 176 10.84 -5.46 -6.24
CA ALA A 176 9.51 -4.92 -6.51
C ALA A 176 8.86 -4.31 -5.26
N ASN A 177 9.15 -4.87 -4.07
CA ASN A 177 8.66 -4.34 -2.81
C ASN A 177 9.76 -4.41 -1.75
N TYR A 178 10.12 -3.25 -1.21
CA TYR A 178 10.90 -3.13 0.03
C TYR A 178 9.90 -3.03 1.19
N ASN A 179 9.48 -4.18 1.73
CA ASN A 179 8.39 -4.23 2.71
C ASN A 179 8.83 -3.84 4.12
N CYS A 180 9.94 -4.40 4.58
CA CYS A 180 10.56 -4.11 5.87
C CYS A 180 11.97 -4.70 5.91
N PRO A 181 12.81 -4.40 6.92
CA PRO A 181 14.13 -4.99 7.05
C PRO A 181 14.11 -6.51 6.92
N GLY A 182 14.87 -7.03 5.96
CA GLY A 182 14.95 -8.45 5.67
C GLY A 182 13.68 -9.08 5.07
N GLN A 183 12.80 -8.31 4.46
CA GLN A 183 11.69 -8.84 3.67
C GLN A 183 11.48 -8.02 2.40
N ILE A 184 11.94 -8.55 1.28
CA ILE A 184 11.87 -7.93 -0.04
C ILE A 184 11.21 -8.91 -1.00
N VAL A 185 10.42 -8.38 -1.93
CA VAL A 185 9.87 -9.16 -3.03
C VAL A 185 10.59 -8.77 -4.30
N ILE A 186 11.07 -9.76 -5.06
CA ILE A 186 11.64 -9.58 -6.40
C ILE A 186 10.61 -9.94 -7.46
N SER A 187 10.69 -9.28 -8.63
CA SER A 187 9.74 -9.41 -9.72
C SER A 187 10.44 -9.26 -11.07
N GLY A 188 9.94 -9.96 -12.09
CA GLY A 188 10.50 -9.88 -13.41
C GLY A 188 10.11 -11.06 -14.30
N TYR A 189 10.94 -11.39 -15.29
CA TYR A 189 10.75 -12.60 -16.07
C TYR A 189 10.80 -13.82 -15.16
N LYS A 190 9.86 -14.76 -15.36
CA LYS A 190 9.74 -15.97 -14.53
C LYS A 190 11.06 -16.72 -14.40
N GLU A 191 11.73 -16.97 -15.51
CA GLU A 191 13.01 -17.67 -15.56
C GLU A 191 14.13 -16.93 -14.80
N SER A 192 14.15 -15.58 -14.81
CA SER A 192 15.13 -14.80 -14.06
C SER A 192 14.81 -14.78 -12.55
N VAL A 193 13.53 -14.77 -12.18
CA VAL A 193 13.10 -14.91 -10.78
C VAL A 193 13.48 -16.30 -10.26
N GLU A 194 13.23 -17.36 -11.03
CA GLU A 194 13.63 -18.73 -10.69
C GLU A 194 15.16 -18.88 -10.59
N ALA A 195 15.91 -18.27 -11.52
CA ALA A 195 17.37 -18.27 -11.50
C ALA A 195 17.96 -17.52 -10.29
N ALA A 196 17.23 -16.58 -9.69
CA ALA A 196 17.66 -15.83 -8.53
C ALA A 196 17.55 -16.64 -7.21
N VAL A 197 16.77 -17.73 -7.18
CA VAL A 197 16.45 -18.48 -5.94
C VAL A 197 17.72 -19.02 -5.28
N GLU A 198 18.52 -19.80 -6.01
CA GLU A 198 19.72 -20.43 -5.42
C GLU A 198 20.83 -19.41 -5.09
N PRO A 199 21.19 -18.44 -5.96
CA PRO A 199 22.16 -17.41 -5.59
C PRO A 199 21.76 -16.60 -4.35
N LEU A 200 20.48 -16.29 -4.16
CA LEU A 200 20.00 -15.58 -2.97
C LEU A 200 20.08 -16.46 -1.71
N LYS A 201 19.81 -17.76 -1.81
CA LYS A 201 20.01 -18.70 -0.69
C LYS A 201 21.48 -18.83 -0.33
N GLU A 202 22.36 -18.99 -1.33
CA GLU A 202 23.82 -19.06 -1.14
C GLU A 202 24.36 -17.77 -0.50
N ALA A 203 23.78 -16.61 -0.82
CA ALA A 203 24.11 -15.34 -0.21
C ALA A 203 23.60 -15.20 1.24
N GLY A 204 22.82 -16.17 1.76
CA GLY A 204 22.38 -16.23 3.15
C GLY A 204 20.91 -15.89 3.39
N ALA A 205 20.06 -15.84 2.35
CA ALA A 205 18.61 -15.70 2.53
C ALA A 205 18.06 -16.88 3.35
N LYS A 206 17.29 -16.58 4.40
CA LYS A 206 16.65 -17.61 5.24
C LYS A 206 15.56 -18.36 4.49
N LEU A 207 14.88 -17.68 3.56
CA LEU A 207 13.83 -18.22 2.72
C LEU A 207 13.76 -17.43 1.41
N VAL A 208 13.65 -18.14 0.30
CA VAL A 208 13.24 -17.60 -1.00
C VAL A 208 12.07 -18.42 -1.48
N SER A 209 10.90 -17.79 -1.60
CA SER A 209 9.64 -18.46 -1.95
C SER A 209 9.03 -17.84 -3.19
N ILE A 210 8.83 -18.63 -4.23
CA ILE A 210 8.08 -18.23 -5.42
C ILE A 210 6.63 -17.96 -5.01
N LEU A 211 6.10 -16.81 -5.43
CA LEU A 211 4.75 -16.39 -5.12
C LEU A 211 3.78 -16.86 -6.21
N ASN A 212 2.60 -17.31 -5.78
CA ASN A 212 1.51 -17.64 -6.69
C ASN A 212 0.72 -16.35 -7.03
N VAL A 213 1.22 -15.59 -7.99
CA VAL A 213 0.63 -14.33 -8.46
C VAL A 213 0.41 -14.36 -9.96
N SER A 214 -0.54 -13.55 -10.46
CA SER A 214 -0.92 -13.53 -11.88
C SER A 214 0.09 -12.82 -12.78
N GLY A 215 1.01 -12.01 -12.24
CA GLY A 215 1.94 -11.24 -13.04
C GLY A 215 3.15 -10.71 -12.27
N PRO A 216 4.12 -10.13 -13.01
CA PRO A 216 5.35 -9.57 -12.46
C PRO A 216 5.12 -8.13 -11.98
N PHE A 217 4.32 -7.97 -10.90
CA PHE A 217 3.94 -6.65 -10.40
C PHE A 217 5.16 -5.80 -10.02
N HIS A 218 5.04 -4.48 -10.21
CA HIS A 218 6.09 -3.50 -9.91
C HIS A 218 7.43 -3.77 -10.61
N SER A 219 7.39 -4.37 -11.80
CA SER A 219 8.56 -4.59 -12.66
C SER A 219 8.44 -3.81 -13.97
N GLN A 220 9.57 -3.60 -14.64
CA GLN A 220 9.60 -2.94 -15.95
C GLN A 220 8.76 -3.65 -17.03
N MET A 221 8.42 -4.92 -16.84
CA MET A 221 7.51 -5.65 -17.71
C MET A 221 6.10 -5.06 -17.74
N LEU A 222 5.70 -4.29 -16.71
CA LEU A 222 4.40 -3.62 -16.62
C LEU A 222 4.43 -2.16 -17.10
N LYS A 223 5.49 -1.71 -17.77
CA LYS A 223 5.58 -0.32 -18.24
C LYS A 223 4.40 0.05 -19.15
N GLY A 224 4.02 -0.83 -20.08
CA GLY A 224 2.85 -0.60 -20.94
C GLY A 224 1.53 -0.50 -20.18
N ALA A 225 1.38 -1.25 -19.07
CA ALA A 225 0.21 -1.10 -18.18
C ALA A 225 0.21 0.27 -17.48
N GLY A 226 1.38 0.75 -17.04
CA GLY A 226 1.55 2.09 -16.48
C GLY A 226 1.17 3.18 -17.49
N GLU A 227 1.68 3.10 -18.72
CA GLU A 227 1.38 4.06 -19.79
C GLU A 227 -0.13 4.09 -20.12
N LYS A 228 -0.81 2.94 -20.16
CA LYS A 228 -2.26 2.87 -20.34
C LYS A 228 -3.01 3.53 -19.17
N LEU A 229 -2.53 3.30 -17.94
CA LEU A 229 -3.10 3.95 -16.77
C LEU A 229 -2.85 5.46 -16.79
N GLY A 230 -1.69 5.92 -17.29
CA GLY A 230 -1.36 7.33 -17.50
C GLY A 230 -2.42 8.06 -18.35
N VAL A 231 -2.91 7.40 -19.40
CA VAL A 231 -3.99 7.94 -20.25
C VAL A 231 -5.30 8.11 -19.46
N GLU A 232 -5.65 7.14 -18.60
CA GLU A 232 -6.85 7.24 -17.74
C GLU A 232 -6.69 8.37 -16.71
N LEU A 233 -5.49 8.52 -16.13
CA LEU A 233 -5.17 9.55 -15.15
C LEU A 233 -5.34 10.97 -15.69
N GLU A 234 -5.15 11.21 -16.99
CA GLU A 234 -5.35 12.52 -17.60
C GLU A 234 -6.82 12.97 -17.52
N ASN A 235 -7.77 12.04 -17.46
CA ASN A 235 -9.21 12.31 -17.41
C ASN A 235 -9.73 12.45 -15.96
N VAL A 236 -8.85 12.37 -14.96
CA VAL A 236 -9.21 12.45 -13.53
C VAL A 236 -8.75 13.77 -12.94
N GLU A 237 -9.63 14.40 -12.17
CA GLU A 237 -9.30 15.60 -11.42
C GLU A 237 -8.67 15.23 -10.08
N PHE A 238 -7.48 15.78 -9.83
CA PHE A 238 -6.80 15.70 -8.55
C PHE A 238 -6.81 17.06 -7.85
N ASN A 239 -6.96 17.04 -6.53
CA ASN A 239 -6.83 18.21 -5.66
C ASN A 239 -5.50 18.13 -4.89
N ASP A 240 -5.08 19.26 -4.35
CA ASP A 240 -4.02 19.24 -3.36
C ASP A 240 -4.48 18.46 -2.14
N PRO A 241 -3.65 17.53 -1.61
CA PRO A 241 -4.01 16.75 -0.43
C PRO A 241 -4.33 17.65 0.78
N GLU A 242 -5.47 17.45 1.44
CA GLU A 242 -5.81 18.15 2.69
C GLU A 242 -4.91 17.71 3.85
N ILE A 243 -4.45 16.46 3.84
CA ILE A 243 -3.39 15.95 4.70
C ILE A 243 -2.30 15.34 3.81
N PRO A 244 -1.01 15.51 4.18
CA PRO A 244 0.08 14.94 3.39
C PRO A 244 -0.07 13.44 3.19
N TYR A 245 0.31 12.92 2.01
CA TYR A 245 0.46 11.49 1.81
C TYR A 245 1.86 11.14 1.31
N LEU A 246 2.27 9.88 1.44
CA LEU A 246 3.53 9.39 0.88
C LEU A 246 3.28 8.57 -0.37
N ASN A 247 4.03 8.89 -1.45
CA ASN A 247 4.04 8.08 -2.65
C ASN A 247 4.98 6.87 -2.50
N ASN A 248 4.65 5.76 -3.14
CA ASN A 248 5.43 4.53 -3.06
C ASN A 248 6.72 4.55 -3.87
N VAL A 249 6.79 5.38 -4.93
CA VAL A 249 7.89 5.38 -5.90
C VAL A 249 9.17 5.96 -5.30
N ALA A 250 9.05 7.11 -4.64
CA ALA A 250 10.18 7.84 -4.07
C ALA A 250 10.18 7.84 -2.53
N ALA A 251 9.10 7.37 -1.89
CA ALA A 251 8.86 7.51 -0.44
C ALA A 251 8.90 8.98 0.01
N GLU A 252 8.36 9.86 -0.81
CA GLU A 252 8.33 11.30 -0.57
C GLU A 252 6.96 11.74 -0.11
N ILE A 253 6.97 12.79 0.74
CA ILE A 253 5.76 13.45 1.20
C ILE A 253 5.22 14.34 0.08
N VAL A 254 3.96 14.15 -0.25
CA VAL A 254 3.25 14.90 -1.28
C VAL A 254 2.19 15.79 -0.61
N THR A 255 2.25 17.10 -0.91
CA THR A 255 1.34 18.13 -0.39
C THR A 255 0.65 18.91 -1.51
N THR A 256 1.04 18.67 -2.77
CA THR A 256 0.42 19.26 -3.95
C THR A 256 0.08 18.19 -4.97
N LYS A 257 -0.87 18.47 -5.84
CA LYS A 257 -1.34 17.52 -6.87
C LYS A 257 -0.36 17.29 -8.03
N ASP A 258 0.63 18.14 -8.18
CA ASP A 258 1.44 18.26 -9.40
C ASP A 258 2.15 16.95 -9.81
N SER A 259 2.58 16.14 -8.83
CA SER A 259 3.30 14.89 -9.09
C SER A 259 2.42 13.62 -9.04
N ILE A 260 1.14 13.74 -8.63
CA ILE A 260 0.30 12.57 -8.33
C ILE A 260 0.12 11.67 -9.56
N LYS A 261 -0.24 12.25 -10.70
CA LYS A 261 -0.48 11.48 -11.94
C LYS A 261 0.77 10.72 -12.39
N GLU A 262 1.91 11.42 -12.45
CA GLU A 262 3.19 10.80 -12.85
C GLU A 262 3.60 9.70 -11.89
N THR A 263 3.47 9.92 -10.57
CA THR A 263 3.86 8.91 -9.58
C THR A 263 2.95 7.69 -9.59
N LEU A 264 1.64 7.84 -9.79
CA LEU A 264 0.71 6.72 -9.92
C LEU A 264 0.93 5.88 -11.19
N GLU A 265 1.24 6.54 -12.33
CA GLU A 265 1.64 5.84 -13.55
C GLU A 265 2.91 5.01 -13.30
N ARG A 266 3.95 5.66 -12.77
CA ARG A 266 5.24 5.02 -12.49
C ARG A 266 5.15 3.93 -11.43
N GLN A 267 4.25 4.04 -10.47
CA GLN A 267 4.06 3.06 -9.40
C GLN A 267 3.75 1.66 -9.95
N VAL A 268 3.07 1.55 -11.09
CA VAL A 268 2.71 0.26 -11.72
C VAL A 268 3.95 -0.58 -12.04
N TYR A 269 5.04 0.07 -12.47
CA TYR A 269 6.26 -0.59 -12.93
C TYR A 269 7.53 -0.22 -12.15
N SER A 270 7.36 0.45 -11.01
CA SER A 270 8.46 0.82 -10.10
C SER A 270 8.33 0.10 -8.75
N PRO A 271 9.45 -0.08 -8.03
CA PRO A 271 9.42 -0.66 -6.71
C PRO A 271 8.54 0.12 -5.72
N VAL A 272 7.81 -0.60 -4.88
CA VAL A 272 7.11 -0.05 -3.72
C VAL A 272 8.10 0.07 -2.56
N ARG A 273 8.39 1.29 -2.13
CA ARG A 273 9.35 1.63 -1.07
C ARG A 273 8.65 1.75 0.29
N TRP A 274 7.96 0.69 0.71
CA TRP A 274 7.13 0.74 1.93
C TRP A 274 7.95 1.00 3.20
N GLU A 275 9.06 0.30 3.37
CA GLU A 275 9.95 0.52 4.51
C GLU A 275 10.42 1.98 4.61
N GLN A 276 10.77 2.58 3.47
CA GLN A 276 11.19 3.98 3.41
C GLN A 276 10.02 4.93 3.70
N CYS A 277 8.80 4.63 3.22
CA CYS A 277 7.61 5.41 3.56
C CYS A 277 7.36 5.41 5.07
N VAL A 278 7.44 4.25 5.72
CA VAL A 278 7.25 4.14 7.17
C VAL A 278 8.34 4.91 7.93
N ASN A 279 9.60 4.73 7.54
CA ASN A 279 10.70 5.46 8.16
C ASN A 279 10.52 6.98 8.02
N LYS A 280 10.08 7.45 6.86
CA LYS A 280 9.80 8.86 6.62
C LYS A 280 8.68 9.38 7.53
N MET A 281 7.59 8.63 7.71
CA MET A 281 6.52 9.00 8.67
C MET A 281 7.05 9.08 10.10
N ILE A 282 7.91 8.14 10.50
CA ILE A 282 8.55 8.16 11.84
C ILE A 282 9.44 9.38 12.01
N GLU A 283 10.24 9.75 11.01
CA GLU A 283 11.06 10.98 11.00
C GLU A 283 10.20 12.24 11.16
N GLU A 284 9.02 12.28 10.55
CA GLU A 284 8.04 13.36 10.70
C GLU A 284 7.37 13.40 12.07
N GLY A 285 7.63 12.42 12.93
CA GLY A 285 7.15 12.35 14.30
C GLY A 285 5.86 11.59 14.49
N VAL A 286 5.54 10.67 13.58
CA VAL A 286 4.42 9.74 13.75
C VAL A 286 4.79 8.70 14.81
N ASP A 287 3.90 8.51 15.78
CA ASP A 287 4.05 7.53 16.86
C ASP A 287 2.89 6.52 16.91
N LEU A 288 1.76 6.86 16.31
CA LEU A 288 0.57 6.03 16.24
C LEU A 288 0.14 5.82 14.79
N PHE A 289 -0.04 4.57 14.42
CA PHE A 289 -0.49 4.16 13.10
C PHE A 289 -1.82 3.42 13.21
N TYR A 290 -2.77 3.75 12.34
CA TYR A 290 -3.98 2.98 12.14
C TYR A 290 -3.86 2.25 10.81
N GLU A 291 -3.79 0.92 10.84
CA GLU A 291 -3.92 0.09 9.64
C GLU A 291 -5.40 -0.12 9.37
N ILE A 292 -5.91 0.53 8.32
CA ILE A 292 -7.33 0.57 7.95
C ILE A 292 -7.55 -0.32 6.73
N GLY A 293 -8.26 -1.41 6.91
CA GLY A 293 -8.51 -2.36 5.83
C GLY A 293 -8.39 -3.82 6.25
N PRO A 294 -8.52 -4.77 5.30
CA PRO A 294 -8.46 -6.19 5.60
C PRO A 294 -7.08 -6.64 6.05
N GLY A 295 -7.04 -7.54 7.04
CA GLY A 295 -5.81 -8.16 7.53
C GLY A 295 -5.02 -7.29 8.52
N LYS A 296 -3.73 -7.62 8.67
CA LYS A 296 -2.77 -6.96 9.59
C LYS A 296 -1.34 -7.04 9.07
N THR A 297 -1.19 -6.95 7.77
CA THR A 297 0.10 -7.12 7.08
C THR A 297 1.07 -6.00 7.42
N LEU A 298 0.59 -4.75 7.41
CA LEU A 298 1.42 -3.58 7.67
C LEU A 298 1.85 -3.50 9.13
N ALA A 299 0.99 -3.90 10.06
CA ALA A 299 1.35 -4.07 11.48
C ALA A 299 2.46 -5.12 11.65
N GLY A 300 2.44 -6.17 10.84
CA GLY A 300 3.50 -7.17 10.77
C GLY A 300 4.84 -6.58 10.32
N PHE A 301 4.83 -5.73 9.29
CA PHE A 301 6.02 -5.04 8.80
C PHE A 301 6.54 -4.02 9.81
N MET A 302 5.65 -3.26 10.45
CA MET A 302 6.02 -2.28 11.47
C MET A 302 6.83 -2.91 12.61
N LYS A 303 6.46 -4.10 13.08
CA LYS A 303 7.21 -4.82 14.12
C LYS A 303 8.66 -5.12 13.74
N ARG A 304 9.01 -5.11 12.45
CA ARG A 304 10.37 -5.28 11.96
C ARG A 304 11.06 -3.95 11.68
N ILE A 305 10.30 -2.91 11.32
CA ILE A 305 10.81 -1.56 11.06
C ILE A 305 11.12 -0.88 12.40
N ASP A 306 10.10 -0.71 13.25
CA ASP A 306 10.26 -0.11 14.58
C ASP A 306 9.21 -0.65 15.58
N ARG A 307 9.65 -1.47 16.52
CA ARG A 307 8.79 -2.08 17.55
C ARG A 307 8.26 -1.09 18.59
N SER A 308 8.86 0.09 18.68
CA SER A 308 8.43 1.12 19.64
C SER A 308 7.16 1.85 19.18
N LYS A 309 6.81 1.75 17.89
CA LYS A 309 5.64 2.41 17.33
C LYS A 309 4.37 1.60 17.52
N LYS A 310 3.30 2.29 17.89
CA LYS A 310 2.00 1.66 18.09
C LYS A 310 1.26 1.54 16.77
N VAL A 311 0.80 0.33 16.43
CA VAL A 311 -0.12 0.09 15.32
C VAL A 311 -1.42 -0.47 15.86
N ILE A 312 -2.53 0.15 15.49
CA ILE A 312 -3.89 -0.31 15.74
C ILE A 312 -4.45 -0.76 14.40
N THR A 313 -4.78 -2.03 14.27
CA THR A 313 -5.41 -2.58 13.08
C THR A 313 -6.92 -2.46 13.22
N ILE A 314 -7.58 -1.90 12.22
CA ILE A 314 -9.03 -1.78 12.13
C ILE A 314 -9.50 -2.55 10.91
N ASN A 315 -9.89 -3.79 11.14
CA ASN A 315 -10.36 -4.73 10.14
C ASN A 315 -11.82 -5.14 10.34
N THR A 316 -12.30 -5.01 11.59
CA THR A 316 -13.66 -5.34 12.00
C THR A 316 -14.29 -4.20 12.81
N VAL A 317 -15.61 -4.23 12.92
CA VAL A 317 -16.34 -3.31 13.81
C VAL A 317 -15.86 -3.43 15.27
N GLU A 318 -15.56 -4.65 15.73
CA GLU A 318 -15.04 -4.90 17.07
C GLU A 318 -13.68 -4.20 17.29
N ASP A 319 -12.79 -4.25 16.29
CA ASP A 319 -11.50 -3.54 16.35
C ASP A 319 -11.73 -2.04 16.53
N LEU A 320 -12.65 -1.46 15.75
CA LEU A 320 -12.97 -0.03 15.83
C LEU A 320 -13.60 0.35 17.18
N GLU A 321 -14.54 -0.45 17.70
CA GLU A 321 -15.17 -0.20 18.99
C GLU A 321 -14.17 -0.29 20.15
N GLY A 322 -13.17 -1.14 20.05
CA GLY A 322 -12.07 -1.29 21.00
C GLY A 322 -11.08 -0.12 21.03
N VAL A 323 -11.14 0.82 20.07
CA VAL A 323 -10.32 2.04 20.10
C VAL A 323 -10.91 3.04 21.09
N ASN A 324 -10.17 3.34 22.16
CA ASN A 324 -10.52 4.31 23.20
C ASN A 324 -9.97 5.69 22.89
#